data_6d8b31fcc09dc1c9106bce9d2bb43e72
#
_entry.id   6d8b31fcc09dc1c9106bce9d2bb43e72
#
_cell.length_a   1.000
_cell.length_b   1.000
_cell.length_c   1.000
_cell.angle_alpha   90.00
_cell.angle_beta   90.00
_cell.angle_gamma   90.00
#
_symmetry.space_group_name_H-M   'P 1'
#
loop_
_entity.id
_entity.type
_entity.pdbx_description
1 polymer ?
#
loop_
_entity_poly.entity_id
_entity_poly.type
_entity_poly.pdbx_seq_one_letter_code
_entity_poly.pdbx_strand_id
1 'polypeptide(L)'
;MKGTFPVNKFRELETPFYYYDVNVLRETLSCINKEAGKYNNFCVHYAVKANANHKVLTIIRESGLGADCVSGGEIRAAIKAGFPTNKIVYAGVGKTDWEINLGLDYDIFCFNVESVPELEIINELAAAKGKTARVAFRINPNVGAHTHANITTGLAENKFGISMEDMDKVIDMAGTLPHVKFVGLHFHIGSQILDLSLIHI
;
A
#
# COMPACT_ATOMS: atom_id res chain seq x y z
N MET A 1 7.10 -20.82 -12.44
CA MET A 1 6.80 -20.36 -13.82
C MET A 1 8.12 -20.00 -14.50
N LYS A 2 8.34 -20.41 -15.75
CA LYS A 2 9.53 -20.03 -16.54
C LYS A 2 9.08 -19.04 -17.61
N GLY A 3 9.68 -17.84 -17.63
CA GLY A 3 9.43 -16.85 -18.65
C GLY A 3 10.05 -17.22 -19.99
N THR A 4 9.58 -16.60 -21.04
CA THR A 4 10.11 -16.75 -22.39
C THR A 4 11.02 -15.57 -22.72
N PHE A 5 12.27 -15.85 -23.12
CA PHE A 5 13.23 -14.79 -23.47
C PHE A 5 13.48 -14.80 -24.99
N PRO A 6 12.91 -13.86 -25.75
CA PRO A 6 13.09 -13.77 -27.20
C PRO A 6 14.44 -13.12 -27.55
N VAL A 7 15.54 -13.84 -27.25
CA VAL A 7 16.92 -13.34 -27.36
C VAL A 7 17.23 -12.74 -28.73
N ASN A 8 16.69 -13.30 -29.81
CA ASN A 8 16.93 -12.76 -31.17
C ASN A 8 16.35 -11.36 -31.34
N LYS A 9 15.18 -11.09 -30.74
CA LYS A 9 14.58 -9.74 -30.75
C LYS A 9 15.36 -8.76 -29.88
N PHE A 10 15.99 -9.22 -28.82
CA PHE A 10 16.81 -8.36 -27.94
C PHE A 10 18.03 -7.79 -28.65
N ARG A 11 18.56 -8.51 -29.65
CA ARG A 11 19.72 -8.05 -30.45
C ARG A 11 19.41 -6.85 -31.33
N GLU A 12 18.12 -6.61 -31.60
CA GLU A 12 17.63 -5.49 -32.43
C GLU A 12 17.33 -4.24 -31.58
N LEU A 13 17.41 -4.34 -30.25
CA LEU A 13 17.09 -3.27 -29.32
C LEU A 13 18.35 -2.56 -28.84
N GLU A 14 18.27 -1.24 -28.70
CA GLU A 14 19.28 -0.46 -28.03
C GLU A 14 19.29 -0.79 -26.52
N THR A 15 20.48 -0.97 -25.95
CA THR A 15 20.68 -1.25 -24.51
C THR A 15 21.06 0.03 -23.76
N PRO A 16 20.66 0.16 -22.45
CA PRO A 16 19.93 -0.80 -21.64
C PRO A 16 18.40 -0.71 -21.86
N PHE A 17 17.68 -1.84 -21.70
CA PHE A 17 16.21 -1.86 -21.72
C PHE A 17 15.66 -2.83 -20.65
N TYR A 18 14.40 -2.64 -20.26
CA TYR A 18 13.65 -3.57 -19.43
C TYR A 18 12.73 -4.44 -20.28
N TYR A 19 12.74 -5.74 -20.00
CA TYR A 19 11.84 -6.71 -20.59
C TYR A 19 10.85 -7.24 -19.54
N TYR A 20 9.58 -7.21 -19.87
CA TYR A 20 8.51 -7.76 -19.05
C TYR A 20 7.79 -8.88 -19.80
N ASP A 21 7.83 -10.10 -19.22
CA ASP A 21 7.01 -11.20 -19.74
C ASP A 21 5.59 -11.08 -19.18
N VAL A 22 4.69 -10.59 -20.04
CA VAL A 22 3.28 -10.34 -19.68
C VAL A 22 2.54 -11.65 -19.36
N ASN A 23 2.92 -12.78 -19.98
CA ASN A 23 2.27 -14.06 -19.71
C ASN A 23 2.59 -14.52 -18.29
N VAL A 24 3.86 -14.45 -17.86
CA VAL A 24 4.27 -14.77 -16.49
C VAL A 24 3.56 -13.84 -15.49
N LEU A 25 3.45 -12.53 -15.79
CA LEU A 25 2.71 -11.61 -14.94
C LEU A 25 1.23 -12.03 -14.80
N ARG A 26 0.56 -12.31 -15.91
CA ARG A 26 -0.87 -12.74 -15.90
C ARG A 26 -1.07 -14.06 -15.18
N GLU A 27 -0.20 -15.04 -15.35
CA GLU A 27 -0.24 -16.31 -14.62
C GLU A 27 -0.09 -16.07 -13.11
N THR A 28 0.85 -15.23 -12.69
CA THR A 28 1.05 -14.86 -11.28
C THR A 28 -0.21 -14.21 -10.70
N LEU A 29 -0.80 -13.24 -11.39
CA LEU A 29 -2.03 -12.57 -10.97
C LEU A 29 -3.22 -13.55 -10.90
N SER A 30 -3.32 -14.49 -11.83
CA SER A 30 -4.33 -15.54 -11.82
C SER A 30 -4.18 -16.45 -10.59
N CYS A 31 -2.94 -16.85 -10.24
CA CYS A 31 -2.69 -17.63 -9.03
C CYS A 31 -3.09 -16.85 -7.76
N ILE A 32 -2.72 -15.57 -7.67
CA ILE A 32 -3.10 -14.71 -6.54
C ILE A 32 -4.61 -14.64 -6.40
N ASN A 33 -5.33 -14.35 -7.48
CA ASN A 33 -6.79 -14.23 -7.47
C ASN A 33 -7.49 -15.55 -7.12
N LYS A 34 -6.95 -16.68 -7.60
CA LYS A 34 -7.47 -18.00 -7.26
C LYS A 34 -7.38 -18.28 -5.75
N GLU A 35 -6.24 -17.92 -5.13
CA GLU A 35 -6.07 -18.14 -3.69
C GLU A 35 -6.86 -17.11 -2.87
N ALA A 36 -6.79 -15.82 -3.21
CA ALA A 36 -7.54 -14.75 -2.54
C ALA A 36 -9.06 -14.96 -2.64
N GLY A 37 -9.55 -15.43 -3.78
CA GLY A 37 -10.98 -15.67 -4.03
C GLY A 37 -11.60 -16.80 -3.20
N LYS A 38 -10.80 -17.53 -2.41
CA LYS A 38 -11.32 -18.49 -1.42
C LYS A 38 -11.93 -17.79 -0.20
N TYR A 39 -11.67 -16.50 -0.03
CA TYR A 39 -12.08 -15.71 1.13
C TYR A 39 -12.87 -14.47 0.67
N ASN A 40 -14.11 -14.34 1.11
CA ASN A 40 -15.02 -13.28 0.66
C ASN A 40 -14.62 -11.86 1.11
N ASN A 41 -13.80 -11.75 2.13
CA ASN A 41 -13.38 -10.47 2.74
C ASN A 41 -11.88 -10.20 2.60
N PHE A 42 -11.22 -10.86 1.65
CA PHE A 42 -9.79 -10.71 1.42
C PHE A 42 -9.52 -9.93 0.14
N CYS A 43 -8.77 -8.83 0.22
CA CYS A 43 -8.39 -8.00 -0.92
C CYS A 43 -6.88 -7.91 -1.01
N VAL A 44 -6.34 -8.07 -2.22
CA VAL A 44 -4.91 -7.91 -2.49
C VAL A 44 -4.66 -6.54 -3.10
N HIS A 45 -3.69 -5.81 -2.57
CA HIS A 45 -3.23 -4.53 -3.11
C HIS A 45 -1.78 -4.65 -3.60
N TYR A 46 -1.53 -4.14 -4.80
CA TYR A 46 -0.21 -4.11 -5.39
C TYR A 46 0.58 -2.90 -4.90
N ALA A 47 1.78 -3.12 -4.38
CA ALA A 47 2.69 -2.04 -3.98
C ALA A 47 3.25 -1.31 -5.21
N VAL A 48 2.72 -0.13 -5.52
CA VAL A 48 3.03 0.65 -6.75
C VAL A 48 4.51 1.02 -6.82
N LYS A 49 5.17 1.21 -5.66
CA LYS A 49 6.62 1.47 -5.59
C LYS A 49 7.49 0.41 -6.26
N ALA A 50 7.01 -0.83 -6.40
CA ALA A 50 7.75 -1.89 -7.05
C ALA A 50 7.89 -1.63 -8.57
N ASN A 51 6.84 -1.15 -9.22
CA ASN A 51 6.87 -0.73 -10.63
C ASN A 51 5.63 0.10 -10.98
N ALA A 52 5.82 1.39 -11.22
CA ALA A 52 4.76 2.31 -11.60
C ALA A 52 4.56 2.43 -13.13
N ASN A 53 5.13 1.53 -13.94
CA ASN A 53 4.92 1.54 -15.40
C ASN A 53 3.43 1.39 -15.71
N HIS A 54 2.90 2.31 -16.51
CA HIS A 54 1.46 2.37 -16.81
C HIS A 54 0.90 1.08 -17.42
N LYS A 55 1.64 0.41 -18.31
CA LYS A 55 1.20 -0.85 -18.92
C LYS A 55 1.15 -1.98 -17.90
N VAL A 56 2.13 -2.04 -16.98
CA VAL A 56 2.15 -3.02 -15.89
C VAL A 56 1.00 -2.77 -14.93
N LEU A 57 0.80 -1.52 -14.51
CA LEU A 57 -0.30 -1.13 -13.63
C LEU A 57 -1.68 -1.44 -14.25
N THR A 58 -1.84 -1.22 -15.56
CA THR A 58 -3.08 -1.55 -16.27
C THR A 58 -3.40 -3.04 -16.20
N ILE A 59 -2.42 -3.92 -16.42
CA ILE A 59 -2.61 -5.37 -16.34
C ILE A 59 -2.98 -5.79 -14.91
N ILE A 60 -2.32 -5.20 -13.91
CA ILE A 60 -2.61 -5.50 -12.49
C ILE A 60 -4.02 -5.03 -12.13
N ARG A 61 -4.42 -3.83 -12.51
CA ARG A 61 -5.77 -3.32 -12.32
C ARG A 61 -6.82 -4.19 -13.02
N GLU A 62 -6.56 -4.65 -14.26
CA GLU A 62 -7.45 -5.55 -15.00
C GLU A 62 -7.67 -6.89 -14.29
N SER A 63 -6.69 -7.35 -13.49
CA SER A 63 -6.84 -8.53 -12.66
C SER A 63 -7.71 -8.31 -11.41
N GLY A 64 -8.12 -7.06 -11.12
CA GLY A 64 -9.00 -6.74 -10.01
C GLY A 64 -8.31 -6.37 -8.70
N LEU A 65 -6.97 -6.36 -8.65
CA LEU A 65 -6.22 -5.95 -7.47
C LEU A 65 -6.43 -4.45 -7.16
N GLY A 66 -6.21 -4.07 -5.90
CA GLY A 66 -6.08 -2.67 -5.48
C GLY A 66 -4.65 -2.16 -5.63
N ALA A 67 -4.43 -0.90 -5.27
CA ALA A 67 -3.13 -0.25 -5.26
C ALA A 67 -2.73 0.19 -3.83
N ASP A 68 -1.51 -0.16 -3.43
CA ASP A 68 -0.86 0.36 -2.23
C ASP A 68 0.17 1.39 -2.66
N CYS A 69 -0.08 2.65 -2.30
CA CYS A 69 0.67 3.82 -2.70
C CYS A 69 1.43 4.41 -1.50
N VAL A 70 2.63 4.93 -1.75
CA VAL A 70 3.46 5.59 -0.71
C VAL A 70 3.83 7.03 -1.09
N SER A 71 3.21 7.57 -2.14
CA SER A 71 3.34 8.98 -2.54
C SER A 71 2.15 9.44 -3.39
N GLY A 72 1.95 10.75 -3.46
CA GLY A 72 0.93 11.34 -4.35
C GLY A 72 1.21 11.06 -5.83
N GLY A 73 2.49 10.90 -6.21
CA GLY A 73 2.88 10.47 -7.55
C GLY A 73 2.35 9.08 -7.88
N GLU A 74 2.44 8.14 -6.95
CA GLU A 74 1.90 6.79 -7.11
C GLU A 74 0.38 6.76 -7.12
N ILE A 75 -0.30 7.59 -6.29
CA ILE A 75 -1.75 7.76 -6.36
C ILE A 75 -2.18 8.23 -7.76
N ARG A 76 -1.50 9.24 -8.31
CA ARG A 76 -1.78 9.71 -9.69
C ARG A 76 -1.53 8.62 -10.74
N ALA A 77 -0.47 7.84 -10.58
CA ALA A 77 -0.16 6.73 -11.50
C ALA A 77 -1.24 5.64 -11.44
N ALA A 78 -1.69 5.28 -10.24
CA ALA A 78 -2.78 4.30 -10.02
C ALA A 78 -4.10 4.79 -10.64
N ILE A 79 -4.48 6.05 -10.40
CA ILE A 79 -5.68 6.65 -10.98
C ILE A 79 -5.58 6.69 -12.51
N LYS A 80 -4.44 7.12 -13.05
CA LYS A 80 -4.20 7.13 -14.51
C LYS A 80 -4.29 5.74 -15.13
N ALA A 81 -3.88 4.70 -14.41
CA ALA A 81 -4.03 3.31 -14.85
C ALA A 81 -5.46 2.75 -14.68
N GLY A 82 -6.37 3.54 -14.09
CA GLY A 82 -7.78 3.21 -13.93
C GLY A 82 -8.11 2.37 -12.69
N PHE A 83 -7.26 2.34 -11.66
CA PHE A 83 -7.62 1.69 -10.40
C PHE A 83 -8.85 2.37 -9.79
N PRO A 84 -9.85 1.60 -9.31
CA PRO A 84 -10.95 2.16 -8.55
C PRO A 84 -10.42 2.84 -7.28
N THR A 85 -10.86 4.06 -7.01
CA THR A 85 -10.34 4.85 -5.88
C THR A 85 -10.60 4.20 -4.53
N ASN A 86 -11.74 3.49 -4.40
CA ASN A 86 -12.07 2.69 -3.23
C ASN A 86 -11.22 1.40 -3.08
N LYS A 87 -10.23 1.20 -3.94
CA LYS A 87 -9.21 0.15 -3.85
C LYS A 87 -7.78 0.74 -3.81
N ILE A 88 -7.64 2.02 -3.47
CA ILE A 88 -6.35 2.67 -3.29
C ILE A 88 -6.14 2.94 -1.81
N VAL A 89 -5.02 2.47 -1.26
CA VAL A 89 -4.56 2.79 0.09
C VAL A 89 -3.31 3.66 0.00
N TYR A 90 -3.13 4.56 0.97
CA TYR A 90 -1.99 5.47 1.01
C TYR A 90 -1.23 5.34 2.32
N ALA A 91 -0.02 4.79 2.26
CA ALA A 91 0.91 4.61 3.37
C ALA A 91 2.12 5.56 3.25
N GLY A 92 3.02 5.53 4.25
CA GLY A 92 4.25 6.32 4.26
C GLY A 92 4.30 7.37 5.35
N VAL A 93 5.50 7.60 5.90
CA VAL A 93 5.75 8.46 7.08
C VAL A 93 5.82 9.96 6.77
N GLY A 94 5.86 10.35 5.51
CA GLY A 94 6.09 11.74 5.11
C GLY A 94 4.99 12.27 4.18
N LYS A 95 3.73 11.98 4.47
CA LYS A 95 2.60 12.53 3.69
C LYS A 95 2.55 14.03 3.82
N THR A 96 2.55 14.73 2.69
CA THR A 96 2.41 16.18 2.63
C THR A 96 0.96 16.59 2.46
N ASP A 97 0.62 17.84 2.79
CA ASP A 97 -0.74 18.35 2.69
C ASP A 97 -1.36 18.20 1.30
N TRP A 98 -0.57 18.42 0.23
CA TRP A 98 -1.08 18.27 -1.13
C TRP A 98 -1.39 16.82 -1.47
N GLU A 99 -0.63 15.85 -0.94
CA GLU A 99 -0.84 14.42 -1.14
C GLU A 99 -2.05 13.92 -0.36
N ILE A 100 -2.23 14.38 0.89
CA ILE A 100 -3.42 14.12 1.68
C ILE A 100 -4.64 14.70 0.97
N ASN A 101 -4.56 15.96 0.52
CA ASN A 101 -5.63 16.59 -0.25
C ASN A 101 -5.96 15.83 -1.53
N LEU A 102 -4.96 15.30 -2.25
CA LEU A 102 -5.16 14.46 -3.42
C LEU A 102 -5.96 13.20 -3.07
N GLY A 103 -5.58 12.49 -1.99
CA GLY A 103 -6.29 11.30 -1.53
C GLY A 103 -7.74 11.61 -1.11
N LEU A 104 -7.96 12.74 -0.43
CA LEU A 104 -9.30 13.22 -0.07
C LEU A 104 -10.13 13.56 -1.31
N ASP A 105 -9.56 14.24 -2.32
CA ASP A 105 -10.26 14.61 -3.54
C ASP A 105 -10.77 13.42 -4.31
N TYR A 106 -9.96 12.37 -4.41
CA TYR A 106 -10.32 11.12 -5.08
C TYR A 106 -11.09 10.14 -4.20
N ASP A 107 -11.31 10.46 -2.93
CA ASP A 107 -11.99 9.57 -1.97
C ASP A 107 -11.38 8.16 -1.95
N ILE A 108 -10.05 8.08 -1.77
CA ILE A 108 -9.33 6.80 -1.72
C ILE A 108 -9.84 5.92 -0.58
N PHE A 109 -9.58 4.60 -0.64
CA PHE A 109 -10.08 3.65 0.36
C PHE A 109 -9.68 4.03 1.79
N CYS A 110 -8.39 4.24 2.06
CA CYS A 110 -7.95 4.75 3.36
C CYS A 110 -6.52 5.31 3.33
N PHE A 111 -6.22 6.12 4.35
CA PHE A 111 -4.89 6.56 4.73
C PHE A 111 -4.36 5.64 5.83
N ASN A 112 -3.20 5.02 5.62
CA ASN A 112 -2.47 4.29 6.65
C ASN A 112 -1.65 5.31 7.44
N VAL A 113 -2.16 5.71 8.60
CA VAL A 113 -1.63 6.77 9.45
C VAL A 113 -0.52 6.22 10.33
N GLU A 114 0.59 6.93 10.43
CA GLU A 114 1.80 6.48 11.10
C GLU A 114 2.11 7.25 12.40
N SER A 115 1.38 8.35 12.65
CA SER A 115 1.58 9.17 13.85
C SER A 115 0.33 9.98 14.23
N VAL A 116 0.27 10.44 15.48
CA VAL A 116 -0.81 11.32 15.97
C VAL A 116 -0.82 12.66 15.24
N PRO A 117 0.30 13.37 15.05
CA PRO A 117 0.29 14.62 14.28
C PRO A 117 -0.24 14.46 12.86
N GLU A 118 0.05 13.34 12.19
CA GLU A 118 -0.50 13.05 10.86
C GLU A 118 -2.03 12.90 10.91
N LEU A 119 -2.56 12.22 11.94
CA LEU A 119 -4.00 12.06 12.12
C LEU A 119 -4.70 13.41 12.29
N GLU A 120 -4.12 14.33 13.07
CA GLU A 120 -4.64 15.68 13.30
C GLU A 120 -4.67 16.47 11.99
N ILE A 121 -3.59 16.47 11.22
CA ILE A 121 -3.52 17.14 9.92
C ILE A 121 -4.55 16.57 8.92
N ILE A 122 -4.70 15.24 8.88
CA ILE A 122 -5.72 14.60 8.02
C ILE A 122 -7.12 15.08 8.42
N ASN A 123 -7.42 15.16 9.72
CA ASN A 123 -8.70 15.66 10.20
C ASN A 123 -8.94 17.13 9.78
N GLU A 124 -7.95 18.01 9.95
CA GLU A 124 -8.03 19.42 9.56
C GLU A 124 -8.26 19.60 8.05
N LEU A 125 -7.49 18.90 7.22
CA LEU A 125 -7.61 18.97 5.77
C LEU A 125 -8.94 18.39 5.27
N ALA A 126 -9.42 17.32 5.90
CA ALA A 126 -10.73 16.74 5.62
C ALA A 126 -11.86 17.72 6.02
N ALA A 127 -11.75 18.36 7.18
CA ALA A 127 -12.68 19.41 7.63
C ALA A 127 -12.77 20.56 6.64
N ALA A 128 -11.61 21.07 6.19
CA ALA A 128 -11.55 22.16 5.21
C ALA A 128 -12.25 21.84 3.88
N LYS A 129 -12.38 20.54 3.55
CA LYS A 129 -13.08 20.05 2.35
C LYS A 129 -14.51 19.57 2.61
N GLY A 130 -14.99 19.61 3.85
CA GLY A 130 -16.29 19.04 4.23
C GLY A 130 -16.36 17.52 3.98
N LYS A 131 -15.24 16.81 4.09
CA LYS A 131 -15.13 15.37 3.88
C LYS A 131 -14.82 14.63 5.17
N THR A 132 -14.89 13.31 5.12
CA THR A 132 -14.44 12.41 6.19
C THR A 132 -13.41 11.46 5.62
N ALA A 133 -12.18 11.51 6.15
CA ALA A 133 -11.10 10.62 5.77
C ALA A 133 -11.25 9.25 6.44
N ARG A 134 -11.14 8.17 5.69
CA ARG A 134 -11.00 6.84 6.25
C ARG A 134 -9.54 6.61 6.61
N VAL A 135 -9.28 6.18 7.85
CA VAL A 135 -7.93 6.00 8.38
C VAL A 135 -7.75 4.60 8.97
N ALA A 136 -6.60 4.00 8.72
CA ALA A 136 -6.12 2.82 9.41
C ALA A 136 -4.81 3.19 10.12
N PHE A 137 -4.60 2.69 11.34
CA PHE A 137 -3.38 3.00 12.09
C PHE A 137 -2.31 1.96 11.82
N ARG A 138 -1.13 2.41 11.39
CA ARG A 138 0.04 1.57 11.34
C ARG A 138 0.59 1.38 12.73
N ILE A 139 0.48 0.17 13.22
CA ILE A 139 0.98 -0.22 14.53
C ILE A 139 2.34 -0.90 14.35
N ASN A 140 3.31 -0.50 15.15
CA ASN A 140 4.58 -1.22 15.27
C ASN A 140 4.41 -2.36 16.29
N PRO A 141 4.39 -3.63 15.84
CA PRO A 141 4.14 -4.76 16.73
C PRO A 141 5.39 -5.15 17.55
N ASN A 142 6.52 -4.47 17.35
CA ASN A 142 7.81 -4.76 17.99
C ASN A 142 8.25 -6.24 17.86
N VAL A 143 8.07 -6.82 16.68
CA VAL A 143 8.48 -8.18 16.36
C VAL A 143 9.60 -8.20 15.34
N GLY A 144 10.62 -9.05 15.56
CA GLY A 144 11.71 -9.26 14.64
C GLY A 144 11.32 -10.20 13.49
N ALA A 145 11.38 -9.70 12.25
CA ALA A 145 11.39 -10.58 11.09
C ALA A 145 12.83 -11.03 10.81
N HIS A 146 13.05 -12.30 10.50
CA HIS A 146 14.36 -12.80 10.05
C HIS A 146 14.66 -12.33 8.61
N THR A 147 14.79 -11.01 8.44
CA THR A 147 15.12 -10.34 7.18
C THR A 147 16.46 -9.64 7.30
N HIS A 148 17.01 -9.16 6.17
CA HIS A 148 18.24 -8.37 6.20
C HIS A 148 18.07 -7.14 7.10
N ALA A 149 19.06 -6.82 7.94
CA ALA A 149 19.00 -5.75 8.95
C ALA A 149 18.50 -4.39 8.40
N ASN A 150 18.81 -4.08 7.14
CA ASN A 150 18.44 -2.80 6.50
C ASN A 150 16.97 -2.75 6.02
N ILE A 151 16.20 -3.86 6.08
CA ILE A 151 14.81 -3.92 5.60
C ILE A 151 13.82 -4.40 6.67
N THR A 152 14.30 -4.68 7.88
CA THR A 152 13.46 -5.01 9.02
C THR A 152 12.79 -3.74 9.56
N THR A 153 11.46 -3.70 9.62
CA THR A 153 10.68 -2.52 10.04
C THR A 153 9.81 -2.77 11.27
N GLY A 154 9.81 -3.99 11.79
CA GLY A 154 8.93 -4.41 12.89
C GLY A 154 9.53 -4.28 14.29
N LEU A 155 10.78 -3.83 14.45
CA LEU A 155 11.41 -3.59 15.75
C LEU A 155 11.17 -2.15 16.24
N ALA A 156 11.13 -1.95 17.55
CA ALA A 156 10.94 -0.62 18.17
C ALA A 156 11.99 0.41 17.71
N GLU A 157 13.21 -0.03 17.47
CA GLU A 157 14.31 0.79 16.96
C GLU A 157 14.15 1.24 15.50
N ASN A 158 13.32 0.59 14.71
CA ASN A 158 13.00 0.97 13.32
C ASN A 158 11.84 2.00 13.20
N LYS A 159 11.27 2.40 14.31
CA LYS A 159 10.49 3.62 14.60
C LYS A 159 9.38 4.06 13.63
N PHE A 160 8.89 3.23 12.75
CA PHE A 160 7.73 3.56 11.93
C PHE A 160 6.44 3.02 12.56
N GLY A 161 5.41 3.87 12.56
CA GLY A 161 4.11 3.54 13.12
C GLY A 161 3.98 3.88 14.60
N ILE A 162 2.79 3.68 15.10
CA ILE A 162 2.35 3.92 16.48
C ILE A 162 2.75 2.70 17.32
N SER A 163 3.17 2.90 18.55
CA SER A 163 3.49 1.79 19.47
C SER A 163 2.25 0.99 19.82
N MET A 164 2.43 -0.30 20.14
CA MET A 164 1.31 -1.14 20.65
C MET A 164 0.71 -0.57 21.95
N GLU A 165 1.53 0.10 22.77
CA GLU A 165 1.11 0.70 24.04
C GLU A 165 0.19 1.92 23.83
N ASP A 166 0.35 2.63 22.72
CA ASP A 166 -0.44 3.82 22.39
C ASP A 166 -1.64 3.52 21.47
N MET A 167 -1.77 2.29 21.00
CA MET A 167 -2.80 1.91 20.03
C MET A 167 -4.21 2.28 20.48
N ASP A 168 -4.59 1.88 21.69
CA ASP A 168 -5.95 2.12 22.21
C ASP A 168 -6.21 3.63 22.35
N LYS A 169 -5.23 4.41 22.84
CA LYS A 169 -5.34 5.87 22.99
C LYS A 169 -5.58 6.55 21.64
N VAL A 170 -4.91 6.10 20.60
CA VAL A 170 -5.05 6.71 19.26
C VAL A 170 -6.39 6.32 18.61
N ILE A 171 -6.87 5.09 18.87
CA ILE A 171 -8.21 4.67 18.43
C ILE A 171 -9.28 5.52 19.11
N ASP A 172 -9.19 5.71 20.43
CA ASP A 172 -10.12 6.56 21.19
C ASP A 172 -10.07 8.00 20.71
N MET A 173 -8.87 8.54 20.48
CA MET A 173 -8.68 9.88 19.92
C MET A 173 -9.38 10.03 18.56
N ALA A 174 -9.21 9.06 17.65
CA ALA A 174 -9.88 9.09 16.34
C ALA A 174 -11.40 9.13 16.48
N GLY A 175 -11.96 8.48 17.50
CA GLY A 175 -13.39 8.52 17.83
C GLY A 175 -13.90 9.91 18.20
N THR A 176 -13.02 10.84 18.63
CA THR A 176 -13.36 12.22 18.97
C THR A 176 -13.21 13.19 17.80
N LEU A 177 -12.54 12.80 16.73
CA LEU A 177 -12.25 13.64 15.57
C LEU A 177 -13.39 13.55 14.53
N PRO A 178 -14.09 14.67 14.23
CA PRO A 178 -15.34 14.61 13.45
C PRO A 178 -15.13 14.31 11.95
N HIS A 179 -13.91 14.53 11.43
CA HIS A 179 -13.61 14.40 10.00
C HIS A 179 -12.69 13.22 9.68
N VAL A 180 -12.55 12.27 10.62
CA VAL A 180 -11.90 11.00 10.37
C VAL A 180 -12.82 9.84 10.74
N LYS A 181 -12.64 8.72 10.05
CA LYS A 181 -13.32 7.46 10.32
C LYS A 181 -12.29 6.35 10.43
N PHE A 182 -12.10 5.82 11.62
CA PHE A 182 -11.26 4.65 11.84
C PHE A 182 -11.87 3.42 11.14
N VAL A 183 -11.07 2.72 10.32
CA VAL A 183 -11.51 1.57 9.53
C VAL A 183 -10.69 0.31 9.80
N GLY A 184 -9.56 0.41 10.48
CA GLY A 184 -8.77 -0.77 10.82
C GLY A 184 -7.33 -0.49 11.22
N LEU A 185 -6.57 -1.58 11.39
CA LEU A 185 -5.15 -1.55 11.72
C LEU A 185 -4.32 -1.97 10.50
N HIS A 186 -3.13 -1.42 10.42
CA HIS A 186 -2.13 -1.73 9.40
C HIS A 186 -0.83 -2.16 10.09
N PHE A 187 -0.19 -3.19 9.56
CA PHE A 187 1.10 -3.68 10.02
C PHE A 187 2.06 -3.83 8.85
N HIS A 188 3.31 -3.47 9.06
CA HIS A 188 4.40 -3.74 8.12
C HIS A 188 5.61 -4.26 8.90
N ILE A 189 5.81 -5.56 8.87
CA ILE A 189 6.84 -6.26 9.67
C ILE A 189 8.16 -6.40 8.93
N GLY A 190 8.18 -6.20 7.63
CA GLY A 190 9.38 -6.28 6.79
C GLY A 190 9.06 -6.58 5.33
N SER A 191 10.08 -6.43 4.49
CA SER A 191 10.03 -6.81 3.07
C SER A 191 10.69 -8.16 2.86
N GLN A 192 10.30 -8.88 1.78
CA GLN A 192 10.91 -10.16 1.37
C GLN A 192 10.84 -11.25 2.47
N ILE A 193 9.76 -11.27 3.23
CA ILE A 193 9.52 -12.28 4.27
C ILE A 193 9.18 -13.60 3.57
N LEU A 194 9.91 -14.65 3.91
CA LEU A 194 9.68 -16.01 3.40
C LEU A 194 9.02 -16.90 4.46
N ASP A 195 9.18 -16.58 5.74
CA ASP A 195 8.54 -17.28 6.85
C ASP A 195 7.26 -16.54 7.24
N LEU A 196 6.12 -17.15 6.93
CA LEU A 196 4.79 -16.59 7.19
C LEU A 196 4.30 -16.83 8.61
N SER A 197 5.07 -17.46 9.50
CA SER A 197 4.71 -17.67 10.92
C SER A 197 4.43 -16.35 11.65
N LEU A 198 5.04 -15.25 11.19
CA LEU A 198 4.84 -13.90 11.71
C LEU A 198 3.41 -13.35 11.52
N ILE A 199 2.59 -13.96 10.67
CA ILE A 199 1.16 -13.61 10.51
C ILE A 199 0.36 -13.90 11.78
N HIS A 200 0.81 -14.84 12.61
CA HIS A 200 0.11 -15.26 13.82
C HIS A 200 0.38 -14.36 15.05
N ILE A 201 0.91 -13.19 14.83
CA ILE A 201 1.07 -12.18 15.88
C ILE A 201 -0.31 -11.59 16.29
#